data_e61998f39db9e0a388e13ccbc926e94a
#
_entry.id   e61998f39db9e0a388e13ccbc926e94a
#
_cell.length_a   1.000
_cell.length_b   1.000
_cell.length_c   1.000
_cell.angle_alpha   90.00
_cell.angle_beta   90.00
_cell.angle_gamma   90.00
#
_symmetry.space_group_name_H-M   'P 1'
#
loop_
_entity.id
_entity.type
_entity.pdbx_description
1 polymer ?
#
loop_
_entity_poly.entity_id
_entity_poly.type
_entity_poly.pdbx_seq_one_letter_code
_entity_poly.pdbx_strand_id
1 'polypeptide(L)'
;MTNVNRRTAIVQMSALAGAALVANRLHAEGTSVAQAAAPAAAPAGPFTLPDLPYAYDALEPYFDADTMHLHHDKHHRAYVNNLNAAVSGHPELAGKTVYELVANLADVPESIRTAVRNNGGGHANHSFWWPMLGKGSAAPSGELAKAIDGKFGTFSAFQEQLTKAALSVFGSGWAWLVRLPDGSLAIETTPNQDSPLTAGHHPIAGVDVWEHAYYLKYHNVRADYVKAFFQVINWDFVSSKFAEKA
;
A
#
# COMPACT_ATOMS: atom_id res chain seq x y z
N MET A 1 -40.25 -42.94 -15.76
CA MET A 1 -39.12 -42.12 -15.32
C MET A 1 -39.67 -40.94 -14.53
N THR A 2 -39.72 -41.07 -13.22
CA THR A 2 -40.37 -40.11 -12.29
C THR A 2 -39.32 -39.11 -11.77
N ASN A 3 -39.56 -37.84 -12.05
CA ASN A 3 -38.74 -36.69 -11.58
C ASN A 3 -38.86 -36.57 -10.04
N VAL A 4 -37.80 -36.82 -9.32
CA VAL A 4 -37.71 -36.55 -7.87
C VAL A 4 -37.29 -35.11 -7.66
N ASN A 5 -38.21 -34.30 -7.12
CA ASN A 5 -38.04 -32.90 -6.80
C ASN A 5 -37.16 -32.74 -5.55
N ARG A 6 -36.14 -31.86 -5.63
CA ARG A 6 -35.13 -31.58 -4.57
C ARG A 6 -35.71 -31.09 -3.23
N ARG A 7 -36.98 -30.83 -3.12
CA ARG A 7 -37.66 -30.40 -1.89
C ARG A 7 -38.08 -31.53 -0.96
N THR A 8 -38.09 -32.79 -1.42
CA THR A 8 -38.59 -33.93 -0.63
C THR A 8 -37.49 -34.66 0.15
N ALA A 9 -36.22 -34.31 -0.05
CA ALA A 9 -35.07 -34.96 0.62
C ALA A 9 -34.71 -34.37 2.01
N ILE A 10 -35.39 -33.31 2.46
CA ILE A 10 -35.02 -32.61 3.73
C ILE A 10 -35.96 -32.99 4.90
N VAL A 11 -37.01 -33.76 4.68
CA VAL A 11 -38.06 -34.05 5.72
C VAL A 11 -37.98 -35.46 6.34
N GLN A 12 -37.02 -36.30 5.99
CA GLN A 12 -36.95 -37.68 6.50
C GLN A 12 -35.71 -38.02 7.36
N MET A 13 -35.16 -37.07 8.11
CA MET A 13 -34.14 -37.34 9.14
C MET A 13 -34.47 -36.70 10.49
N SER A 14 -35.61 -37.03 11.06
CA SER A 14 -35.95 -36.64 12.43
C SER A 14 -36.94 -37.65 13.02
N ALA A 15 -36.49 -38.79 13.45
CA ALA A 15 -37.14 -39.61 14.49
C ALA A 15 -36.31 -40.88 14.75
N LEU A 16 -35.51 -40.88 15.80
CA LEU A 16 -35.17 -42.04 16.64
C LEU A 16 -33.96 -41.65 17.53
N ALA A 17 -34.24 -41.20 18.74
CA ALA A 17 -33.29 -41.34 19.85
C ALA A 17 -34.10 -41.44 21.14
N GLY A 18 -34.19 -42.64 21.64
CA GLY A 18 -34.84 -42.99 22.90
C GLY A 18 -34.03 -42.53 24.11
N ALA A 19 -34.74 -42.34 25.20
CA ALA A 19 -34.25 -41.96 26.50
C ALA A 19 -33.27 -42.97 27.11
N ALA A 20 -32.14 -42.46 27.66
CA ALA A 20 -31.39 -43.12 28.72
C ALA A 20 -30.96 -42.02 29.71
N LEU A 21 -31.67 -41.95 30.85
CA LEU A 21 -31.21 -41.22 32.02
C LEU A 21 -30.02 -41.96 32.63
N VAL A 22 -28.86 -41.29 32.66
CA VAL A 22 -27.79 -41.63 33.61
C VAL A 22 -27.33 -40.32 34.25
N ALA A 23 -27.61 -40.22 35.57
CA ALA A 23 -27.10 -39.20 36.41
C ALA A 23 -25.56 -39.32 36.46
N ASN A 24 -24.85 -38.30 36.07
CA ASN A 24 -23.42 -38.18 36.38
C ASN A 24 -23.07 -36.77 36.84
N ARG A 25 -22.26 -36.75 37.87
CA ARG A 25 -21.88 -35.66 38.76
C ARG A 25 -21.33 -34.46 37.97
N LEU A 26 -21.77 -33.27 38.39
CA LEU A 26 -21.15 -32.00 38.07
C LEU A 26 -19.67 -31.98 38.51
N HIS A 27 -18.76 -32.13 37.58
CA HIS A 27 -17.43 -31.59 37.70
C HIS A 27 -17.43 -30.30 36.90
N ALA A 28 -17.30 -29.19 37.61
CA ALA A 28 -17.02 -27.89 36.97
C ALA A 28 -15.60 -27.93 36.43
N GLU A 29 -15.43 -28.39 35.18
CA GLU A 29 -14.21 -28.12 34.45
C GLU A 29 -14.30 -26.67 33.95
N GLY A 30 -13.48 -25.82 34.59
CA GLY A 30 -13.26 -24.45 34.12
C GLY A 30 -12.74 -24.50 32.67
N THR A 31 -13.60 -24.12 31.71
CA THR A 31 -13.16 -23.81 30.36
C THR A 31 -12.16 -22.67 30.44
N SER A 32 -10.88 -23.03 30.45
CA SER A 32 -9.80 -22.09 30.18
C SER A 32 -10.07 -21.47 28.83
N VAL A 33 -10.57 -20.24 28.82
CA VAL A 33 -10.59 -19.40 27.62
C VAL A 33 -9.14 -19.25 27.19
N ALA A 34 -8.74 -19.91 26.11
CA ALA A 34 -7.42 -19.74 25.55
C ALA A 34 -7.25 -18.24 25.27
N GLN A 35 -6.48 -17.58 26.10
CA GLN A 35 -6.10 -16.18 25.92
C GLN A 35 -5.38 -16.10 24.58
N ALA A 36 -5.96 -15.41 23.61
CA ALA A 36 -5.33 -15.18 22.33
C ALA A 36 -3.91 -14.65 22.59
N ALA A 37 -2.90 -15.37 22.13
CA ALA A 37 -1.53 -14.96 22.28
C ALA A 37 -1.39 -13.53 21.74
N ALA A 38 -0.81 -12.64 22.54
CA ALA A 38 -0.47 -11.30 22.07
C ALA A 38 0.33 -11.43 20.78
N PRO A 39 0.10 -10.59 19.76
CA PRO A 39 0.86 -10.65 18.52
C PRO A 39 2.35 -10.55 18.87
N ALA A 40 3.14 -11.47 18.31
CA ALA A 40 4.58 -11.47 18.50
C ALA A 40 5.13 -10.08 18.18
N ALA A 41 6.04 -9.59 19.05
CA ALA A 41 6.70 -8.32 18.79
C ALA A 41 7.30 -8.33 17.38
N ALA A 42 7.08 -7.25 16.62
CA ALA A 42 7.66 -7.11 15.28
C ALA A 42 9.19 -7.27 15.37
N PRO A 43 9.84 -7.95 14.41
CA PRO A 43 11.28 -8.12 14.44
C PRO A 43 11.97 -6.75 14.49
N ALA A 44 12.81 -6.56 15.50
CA ALA A 44 13.66 -5.38 15.57
C ALA A 44 14.65 -5.39 14.38
N GLY A 45 14.82 -4.24 13.73
CA GLY A 45 15.69 -4.14 12.58
C GLY A 45 16.02 -2.68 12.25
N PRO A 46 16.84 -2.44 11.22
CA PRO A 46 17.30 -1.10 10.87
C PRO A 46 16.21 -0.18 10.31
N PHE A 47 15.09 -0.74 9.84
CA PHE A 47 14.01 0.03 9.24
C PHE A 47 12.88 0.25 10.24
N THR A 48 12.36 1.46 10.26
CA THR A 48 11.27 1.87 11.16
C THR A 48 10.11 2.44 10.35
N LEU A 49 8.88 2.23 10.83
CA LEU A 49 7.72 2.89 10.25
C LEU A 49 7.81 4.38 10.58
N PRO A 50 7.89 5.29 9.59
CA PRO A 50 7.87 6.72 9.86
C PRO A 50 6.49 7.15 10.35
N ASP A 51 6.44 8.13 11.24
CA ASP A 51 5.17 8.73 11.65
C ASP A 51 4.52 9.47 10.47
N LEU A 52 3.18 9.52 10.47
CA LEU A 52 2.48 10.40 9.54
C LEU A 52 2.73 11.87 9.90
N PRO A 53 2.97 12.77 8.93
CA PRO A 53 3.18 14.19 9.21
C PRO A 53 1.87 14.95 9.53
N TYR A 54 0.75 14.25 9.65
CA TYR A 54 -0.59 14.79 9.90
C TYR A 54 -1.46 13.74 10.61
N ALA A 55 -2.59 14.17 11.20
CA ALA A 55 -3.57 13.27 11.82
C ALA A 55 -4.27 12.38 10.77
N TYR A 56 -4.74 11.20 11.18
CA TYR A 56 -5.37 10.24 10.26
C TYR A 56 -6.60 10.79 9.53
N ASP A 57 -7.32 11.73 10.12
CA ASP A 57 -8.50 12.40 9.55
C ASP A 57 -8.17 13.68 8.77
N ALA A 58 -6.89 14.07 8.69
CA ALA A 58 -6.50 15.35 8.08
C ALA A 58 -6.82 15.46 6.59
N LEU A 59 -6.95 14.33 5.90
CA LEU A 59 -7.22 14.26 4.47
C LEU A 59 -8.72 14.13 4.14
N GLU A 60 -9.60 14.17 5.16
CA GLU A 60 -11.04 14.20 4.94
C GLU A 60 -11.47 15.49 4.21
N PRO A 61 -12.47 15.41 3.35
CA PRO A 61 -13.34 14.28 3.05
C PRO A 61 -12.84 13.37 1.92
N TYR A 62 -11.62 13.54 1.45
CA TYR A 62 -11.08 12.82 0.29
C TYR A 62 -10.57 11.41 0.66
N PHE A 63 -9.81 11.28 1.73
CA PHE A 63 -9.33 10.00 2.26
C PHE A 63 -9.89 9.86 3.68
N ASP A 64 -10.47 8.71 3.99
CA ASP A 64 -11.07 8.46 5.30
C ASP A 64 -10.04 7.97 6.32
N ALA A 65 -10.31 8.29 7.59
CA ALA A 65 -9.41 7.94 8.69
C ALA A 65 -9.20 6.42 8.83
N ASP A 66 -10.24 5.61 8.58
CA ASP A 66 -10.15 4.14 8.68
C ASP A 66 -9.19 3.59 7.63
N THR A 67 -9.29 4.06 6.38
CA THR A 67 -8.32 3.74 5.33
C THR A 67 -6.91 4.14 5.75
N MET A 68 -6.72 5.35 6.29
CA MET A 68 -5.40 5.83 6.69
C MET A 68 -4.79 4.98 7.81
N HIS A 69 -5.57 4.60 8.84
CA HIS A 69 -5.14 3.68 9.89
C HIS A 69 -4.72 2.31 9.35
N LEU A 70 -5.52 1.71 8.48
CA LEU A 70 -5.20 0.41 7.91
C LEU A 70 -3.98 0.49 7.00
N HIS A 71 -3.92 1.51 6.15
CA HIS A 71 -2.88 1.67 5.16
C HIS A 71 -1.51 1.93 5.81
N HIS A 72 -1.44 2.81 6.81
CA HIS A 72 -0.21 3.11 7.54
C HIS A 72 0.12 2.04 8.57
N ASP A 73 -0.78 1.78 9.55
CA ASP A 73 -0.46 0.97 10.74
C ASP A 73 -0.47 -0.54 10.47
N LYS A 74 -1.06 -0.99 9.36
CA LYS A 74 -1.11 -2.41 8.99
C LYS A 74 -0.28 -2.68 7.75
N HIS A 75 -0.61 -2.08 6.60
CA HIS A 75 0.08 -2.40 5.34
C HIS A 75 1.53 -1.89 5.34
N HIS A 76 1.78 -0.61 5.58
CA HIS A 76 3.15 -0.10 5.61
C HIS A 76 3.97 -0.73 6.74
N ARG A 77 3.39 -0.88 7.93
CA ARG A 77 4.06 -1.59 9.04
C ARG A 77 4.44 -3.02 8.68
N ALA A 78 3.59 -3.74 7.94
CA ALA A 78 3.91 -5.09 7.50
C ALA A 78 5.10 -5.10 6.53
N TYR A 79 5.18 -4.15 5.61
CA TYR A 79 6.35 -4.00 4.73
C TYR A 79 7.63 -3.77 5.53
N VAL A 80 7.62 -2.88 6.52
CA VAL A 80 8.76 -2.63 7.39
C VAL A 80 9.19 -3.89 8.14
N ASN A 81 8.25 -4.59 8.76
CA ASN A 81 8.51 -5.80 9.53
C ASN A 81 9.10 -6.92 8.66
N ASN A 82 8.51 -7.13 7.49
CA ASN A 82 8.95 -8.17 6.56
C ASN A 82 10.31 -7.83 5.94
N LEU A 83 10.59 -6.54 5.67
CA LEU A 83 11.91 -6.11 5.21
C LEU A 83 12.97 -6.36 6.29
N ASN A 84 12.70 -5.98 7.55
CA ASN A 84 13.60 -6.25 8.68
C ASN A 84 13.88 -7.75 8.83
N ALA A 85 12.84 -8.58 8.72
CA ALA A 85 13.01 -10.03 8.74
C ALA A 85 13.87 -10.54 7.58
N ALA A 86 13.68 -10.00 6.37
CA ALA A 86 14.44 -10.40 5.19
C ALA A 86 15.92 -10.05 5.29
N VAL A 87 16.26 -8.85 5.81
CA VAL A 87 17.66 -8.41 5.93
C VAL A 87 18.35 -8.94 7.20
N SER A 88 17.60 -9.57 8.09
CA SER A 88 18.17 -10.22 9.28
C SER A 88 19.17 -11.30 8.88
N GLY A 89 20.39 -11.21 9.42
CA GLY A 89 21.46 -12.14 9.05
C GLY A 89 22.25 -11.75 7.80
N HIS A 90 22.00 -10.57 7.23
CA HIS A 90 22.68 -10.02 6.04
C HIS A 90 23.50 -8.76 6.39
N PRO A 91 24.65 -8.91 7.12
CA PRO A 91 25.46 -7.77 7.56
C PRO A 91 26.04 -6.95 6.40
N GLU A 92 26.16 -7.52 5.20
CA GLU A 92 26.58 -6.84 3.98
C GLU A 92 25.61 -5.76 3.52
N LEU A 93 24.37 -5.76 4.03
CA LEU A 93 23.35 -4.73 3.78
C LEU A 93 23.28 -3.68 4.91
N ALA A 94 24.09 -3.84 5.95
CA ALA A 94 24.07 -2.91 7.08
C ALA A 94 24.41 -1.47 6.66
N GLY A 95 23.67 -0.51 7.21
CA GLY A 95 23.85 0.92 6.92
C GLY A 95 23.25 1.40 5.59
N LYS A 96 22.74 0.50 4.74
CA LYS A 96 22.02 0.89 3.54
C LYS A 96 20.61 1.39 3.91
N THR A 97 20.21 2.49 3.30
CA THR A 97 18.83 2.98 3.35
C THR A 97 17.92 2.08 2.52
N VAL A 98 16.61 2.13 2.78
CA VAL A 98 15.65 1.39 1.96
C VAL A 98 15.67 1.83 0.50
N TYR A 99 15.92 3.11 0.24
CA TYR A 99 16.01 3.66 -1.11
C TYR A 99 17.21 3.10 -1.88
N GLU A 100 18.39 2.99 -1.21
CA GLU A 100 19.58 2.37 -1.79
C GLU A 100 19.39 0.88 -2.07
N LEU A 101 18.71 0.15 -1.17
CA LEU A 101 18.39 -1.27 -1.39
C LEU A 101 17.51 -1.46 -2.62
N VAL A 102 16.46 -0.64 -2.76
CA VAL A 102 15.50 -0.73 -3.87
C VAL A 102 16.12 -0.27 -5.19
N ALA A 103 16.94 0.78 -5.18
CA ALA A 103 17.65 1.24 -6.37
C ALA A 103 18.67 0.21 -6.88
N ASN A 104 19.29 -0.56 -5.98
CA ASN A 104 20.37 -1.49 -6.31
C ASN A 104 19.97 -2.95 -6.01
N LEU A 105 18.79 -3.37 -6.44
CA LEU A 105 18.30 -4.74 -6.20
C LEU A 105 19.22 -5.82 -6.73
N ALA A 106 20.02 -5.54 -7.76
CA ALA A 106 20.99 -6.48 -8.29
C ALA A 106 22.10 -6.86 -7.27
N ASP A 107 22.43 -5.91 -6.37
CA ASP A 107 23.46 -6.10 -5.33
C ASP A 107 22.91 -6.82 -4.08
N VAL A 108 21.60 -6.98 -3.99
CA VAL A 108 20.96 -7.71 -2.90
C VAL A 108 21.13 -9.21 -3.14
N PRO A 109 21.53 -10.02 -2.12
CA PRO A 109 21.62 -11.46 -2.25
C PRO A 109 20.37 -12.08 -2.88
N GLU A 110 20.56 -13.00 -3.82
CA GLU A 110 19.47 -13.59 -4.60
C GLU A 110 18.41 -14.25 -3.71
N SER A 111 18.85 -14.89 -2.62
CA SER A 111 17.97 -15.58 -1.67
C SER A 111 16.91 -14.69 -1.02
N ILE A 112 17.18 -13.39 -0.88
CA ILE A 112 16.26 -12.40 -0.27
C ILE A 112 15.83 -11.30 -1.23
N ARG A 113 16.36 -11.26 -2.46
CA ARG A 113 16.10 -10.17 -3.42
C ARG A 113 14.61 -9.94 -3.67
N THR A 114 13.83 -11.01 -3.83
CA THR A 114 12.39 -10.89 -4.02
C THR A 114 11.69 -10.29 -2.79
N ALA A 115 12.11 -10.68 -1.58
CA ALA A 115 11.56 -10.13 -0.35
C ALA A 115 11.91 -8.64 -0.21
N VAL A 116 13.14 -8.24 -0.53
CA VAL A 116 13.58 -6.83 -0.53
C VAL A 116 12.85 -6.03 -1.62
N ARG A 117 12.70 -6.57 -2.84
CA ARG A 117 11.91 -5.93 -3.91
C ARG A 117 10.50 -5.62 -3.44
N ASN A 118 9.80 -6.59 -2.86
CA ASN A 118 8.39 -6.45 -2.49
C ASN A 118 8.22 -5.59 -1.22
N ASN A 119 8.97 -5.89 -0.16
CA ASN A 119 8.78 -5.23 1.13
C ASN A 119 9.62 -3.95 1.24
N GLY A 120 10.84 -3.94 0.69
CA GLY A 120 11.65 -2.73 0.56
C GLY A 120 10.99 -1.72 -0.38
N GLY A 121 10.49 -2.18 -1.53
CA GLY A 121 9.69 -1.35 -2.43
C GLY A 121 8.46 -0.78 -1.73
N GLY A 122 7.70 -1.62 -1.02
CA GLY A 122 6.54 -1.16 -0.24
C GLY A 122 6.92 -0.13 0.81
N HIS A 123 8.00 -0.36 1.57
CA HIS A 123 8.46 0.61 2.56
C HIS A 123 8.95 1.92 1.91
N ALA A 124 9.75 1.86 0.84
CA ALA A 124 10.24 3.04 0.14
C ALA A 124 9.12 3.88 -0.48
N ASN A 125 8.20 3.22 -1.22
CA ASN A 125 7.09 3.88 -1.89
C ASN A 125 6.17 4.59 -0.89
N HIS A 126 5.83 3.95 0.24
CA HIS A 126 4.95 4.55 1.25
C HIS A 126 5.66 5.65 2.07
N SER A 127 6.94 5.47 2.40
CA SER A 127 7.73 6.53 3.09
C SER A 127 7.85 7.79 2.25
N PHE A 128 7.93 7.64 0.92
CA PHE A 128 7.86 8.75 -0.02
C PHE A 128 6.45 9.35 -0.10
N TRP A 129 5.42 8.51 -0.06
CA TRP A 129 4.05 8.90 -0.34
C TRP A 129 3.38 9.69 0.78
N TRP A 130 3.62 9.35 2.05
CA TRP A 130 2.97 10.03 3.16
C TRP A 130 3.22 11.55 3.19
N PRO A 131 4.46 12.07 3.11
CA PRO A 131 4.69 13.51 3.10
C PRO A 131 4.24 14.19 1.80
N MET A 132 4.02 13.43 0.72
CA MET A 132 3.46 13.93 -0.53
C MET A 132 1.97 14.25 -0.42
N LEU A 133 1.28 13.67 0.57
CA LEU A 133 -0.12 13.99 0.85
C LEU A 133 -0.21 15.07 1.93
N GLY A 134 -1.23 15.91 1.84
CA GLY A 134 -1.45 16.97 2.83
C GLY A 134 -2.33 18.09 2.30
N LYS A 135 -2.59 19.07 3.17
CA LYS A 135 -3.20 20.33 2.74
C LYS A 135 -2.08 21.19 2.16
N GLY A 136 -2.04 21.30 0.85
CA GLY A 136 -1.05 22.09 0.12
C GLY A 136 -1.71 23.02 -0.90
N SER A 137 -0.87 23.59 -1.75
CA SER A 137 -1.33 24.38 -2.91
C SER A 137 -2.16 23.51 -3.84
N ALA A 138 -3.21 24.06 -4.44
CA ALA A 138 -4.10 23.34 -5.36
C ALA A 138 -3.42 22.91 -6.68
N ALA A 139 -2.25 23.46 -6.98
CA ALA A 139 -1.50 23.19 -8.21
C ALA A 139 0.00 23.44 -7.98
N PRO A 140 0.88 22.83 -8.80
CA PRO A 140 2.31 23.12 -8.78
C PRO A 140 2.59 24.56 -9.18
N SER A 141 3.72 25.09 -8.74
CA SER A 141 4.20 26.43 -9.07
C SER A 141 5.68 26.42 -9.47
N GLY A 142 6.21 27.56 -9.90
CA GLY A 142 7.62 27.74 -10.18
C GLY A 142 8.16 26.83 -11.29
N GLU A 143 9.34 26.24 -11.07
CA GLU A 143 10.02 25.41 -12.08
C GLU A 143 9.29 24.09 -12.36
N LEU A 144 8.66 23.50 -11.34
CA LEU A 144 7.85 22.28 -11.54
C LEU A 144 6.66 22.56 -12.48
N ALA A 145 5.95 23.67 -12.29
CA ALA A 145 4.83 24.01 -13.17
C ALA A 145 5.29 24.18 -14.62
N LYS A 146 6.41 24.91 -14.84
CA LYS A 146 7.00 25.08 -16.17
C LYS A 146 7.42 23.75 -16.79
N ALA A 147 8.02 22.85 -16.01
CA ALA A 147 8.43 21.54 -16.49
C ALA A 147 7.23 20.66 -16.87
N ILE A 148 6.14 20.70 -16.07
CA ILE A 148 4.89 20.00 -16.36
C ILE A 148 4.25 20.56 -17.63
N ASP A 149 4.12 21.88 -17.76
CA ASP A 149 3.55 22.52 -18.96
C ASP A 149 4.40 22.24 -20.19
N GLY A 150 5.73 22.31 -20.08
CA GLY A 150 6.64 22.02 -21.17
C GLY A 150 6.58 20.57 -21.65
N LYS A 151 6.35 19.61 -20.73
CA LYS A 151 6.30 18.19 -21.07
C LYS A 151 4.91 17.72 -21.51
N PHE A 152 3.86 18.18 -20.83
CA PHE A 152 2.50 17.65 -20.98
C PHE A 152 1.54 18.65 -21.67
N GLY A 153 2.00 19.89 -21.91
CA GLY A 153 1.22 20.98 -22.51
C GLY A 153 0.52 21.85 -21.48
N THR A 154 -0.21 21.26 -20.53
CA THR A 154 -0.87 21.98 -19.43
C THR A 154 -0.94 21.09 -18.19
N PHE A 155 -1.14 21.72 -17.03
CA PHE A 155 -1.38 20.96 -15.81
C PHE A 155 -2.61 20.02 -15.91
N SER A 156 -3.70 20.47 -16.56
CA SER A 156 -4.87 19.61 -16.80
C SER A 156 -4.52 18.39 -17.67
N ALA A 157 -3.76 18.57 -18.72
CA ALA A 157 -3.33 17.48 -19.59
C ALA A 157 -2.40 16.48 -18.85
N PHE A 158 -1.56 16.97 -17.94
CA PHE A 158 -0.80 16.13 -17.02
C PHE A 158 -1.73 15.30 -16.11
N GLN A 159 -2.72 15.94 -15.47
CA GLN A 159 -3.67 15.24 -14.60
C GLN A 159 -4.44 14.16 -15.37
N GLU A 160 -4.87 14.43 -16.59
CA GLU A 160 -5.55 13.47 -17.47
C GLU A 160 -4.63 12.28 -17.80
N GLN A 161 -3.36 12.55 -18.16
CA GLN A 161 -2.40 11.50 -18.48
C GLN A 161 -2.05 10.65 -17.25
N LEU A 162 -1.82 11.24 -16.08
CA LEU A 162 -1.57 10.50 -14.84
C LEU A 162 -2.78 9.68 -14.43
N THR A 163 -4.00 10.23 -14.55
CA THR A 163 -5.25 9.52 -14.31
C THR A 163 -5.37 8.31 -15.23
N LYS A 164 -5.14 8.49 -16.54
CA LYS A 164 -5.17 7.39 -17.51
C LYS A 164 -4.15 6.30 -17.15
N ALA A 165 -2.93 6.67 -16.77
CA ALA A 165 -1.92 5.73 -16.32
C ALA A 165 -2.37 4.96 -15.06
N ALA A 166 -2.90 5.64 -14.04
CA ALA A 166 -3.41 5.03 -12.82
C ALA A 166 -4.55 4.04 -13.08
N LEU A 167 -5.47 4.38 -14.00
CA LEU A 167 -6.59 3.51 -14.37
C LEU A 167 -6.16 2.34 -15.27
N SER A 168 -5.05 2.44 -15.98
CA SER A 168 -4.52 1.37 -16.84
C SER A 168 -3.79 0.27 -16.06
N VAL A 169 -3.43 0.49 -14.81
CA VAL A 169 -2.78 -0.53 -13.96
C VAL A 169 -3.78 -1.66 -13.70
N PHE A 170 -3.47 -2.84 -14.25
CA PHE A 170 -4.28 -4.03 -14.00
C PHE A 170 -3.88 -4.65 -12.64
N GLY A 171 -4.84 -4.69 -11.71
CA GLY A 171 -4.59 -5.14 -10.34
C GLY A 171 -3.90 -4.08 -9.47
N SER A 172 -2.91 -4.51 -8.70
CA SER A 172 -2.18 -3.68 -7.74
C SER A 172 -0.95 -3.04 -8.36
N GLY A 173 -0.69 -1.81 -8.01
CA GLY A 173 0.50 -1.08 -8.48
C GLY A 173 0.39 0.41 -8.23
N TRP A 174 1.18 1.17 -8.96
CA TRP A 174 1.34 2.61 -8.83
C TRP A 174 1.37 3.28 -10.18
N ALA A 175 0.97 4.55 -10.24
CA ALA A 175 1.28 5.44 -11.35
C ALA A 175 2.10 6.62 -10.82
N TRP A 176 3.15 6.99 -11.56
CA TRP A 176 4.18 7.92 -11.11
C TRP A 176 4.38 9.06 -12.08
N LEU A 177 4.67 10.25 -11.55
CA LEU A 177 5.45 11.27 -12.23
C LEU A 177 6.91 11.08 -11.80
N VAL A 178 7.79 10.86 -12.75
CA VAL A 178 9.22 10.67 -12.51
C VAL A 178 10.07 11.67 -13.27
N ARG A 179 11.27 11.93 -12.76
CA ARG A 179 12.35 12.55 -13.50
C ARG A 179 13.30 11.46 -13.97
N LEU A 180 13.56 11.44 -15.27
CA LEU A 180 14.50 10.53 -15.92
C LEU A 180 15.94 11.01 -15.71
N PRO A 181 16.96 10.16 -15.96
CA PRO A 181 18.37 10.54 -15.81
C PRO A 181 18.80 11.71 -16.67
N ASP A 182 18.11 11.96 -17.81
CA ASP A 182 18.36 13.12 -18.68
C ASP A 182 17.70 14.42 -18.17
N GLY A 183 17.00 14.36 -17.01
CA GLY A 183 16.30 15.47 -16.39
C GLY A 183 14.87 15.68 -16.89
N SER A 184 14.43 14.97 -17.94
CA SER A 184 13.08 15.09 -18.46
C SER A 184 12.03 14.43 -17.55
N LEU A 185 10.78 14.92 -17.58
CA LEU A 185 9.66 14.31 -16.88
C LEU A 185 9.04 13.18 -17.70
N ALA A 186 8.56 12.14 -17.01
CA ALA A 186 7.76 11.08 -17.60
C ALA A 186 6.65 10.63 -16.66
N ILE A 187 5.59 10.05 -17.23
CA ILE A 187 4.60 9.28 -16.50
C ILE A 187 4.87 7.81 -16.76
N GLU A 188 4.96 7.01 -15.69
CA GLU A 188 5.13 5.57 -15.80
C GLU A 188 4.27 4.83 -14.76
N THR A 189 4.13 3.52 -14.93
CA THR A 189 3.42 2.66 -13.97
C THR A 189 4.32 1.52 -13.53
N THR A 190 4.16 1.10 -12.29
CA THR A 190 4.86 -0.07 -11.75
C THR A 190 3.85 -1.05 -11.17
N PRO A 191 4.04 -2.37 -11.37
CA PRO A 191 3.20 -3.38 -10.75
C PRO A 191 3.56 -3.56 -9.28
N ASN A 192 2.58 -3.95 -8.47
CA ASN A 192 2.75 -4.28 -7.06
C ASN A 192 3.48 -3.16 -6.30
N GLN A 193 4.62 -3.48 -5.64
CA GLN A 193 5.45 -2.52 -4.91
C GLN A 193 6.78 -2.22 -5.63
N ASP A 194 6.87 -2.52 -6.91
CA ASP A 194 8.01 -2.08 -7.72
C ASP A 194 8.11 -0.55 -7.69
N SER A 195 9.34 -0.06 -7.64
CA SER A 195 9.62 1.37 -7.54
C SER A 195 10.36 1.87 -8.78
N PRO A 196 10.11 3.09 -9.23
CA PRO A 196 10.90 3.77 -10.27
C PRO A 196 12.41 3.77 -9.98
N LEU A 197 12.79 3.79 -8.71
CA LEU A 197 14.19 3.77 -8.27
C LEU A 197 14.98 2.59 -8.84
N THR A 198 14.35 1.44 -8.99
CA THR A 198 15.00 0.22 -9.56
C THR A 198 15.41 0.41 -11.02
N ALA A 199 14.71 1.30 -11.75
CA ALA A 199 15.06 1.67 -13.12
C ALA A 199 16.01 2.89 -13.19
N GLY A 200 16.45 3.42 -12.04
CA GLY A 200 17.25 4.63 -11.97
C GLY A 200 16.45 5.92 -12.22
N HIS A 201 15.12 5.84 -12.12
CA HIS A 201 14.24 7.00 -12.26
C HIS A 201 13.94 7.61 -10.90
N HIS A 202 13.86 8.94 -10.83
CA HIS A 202 13.59 9.66 -9.58
C HIS A 202 12.09 9.95 -9.42
N PRO A 203 11.39 9.34 -8.46
CA PRO A 203 9.98 9.60 -8.24
C PRO A 203 9.75 11.02 -7.70
N ILE A 204 8.83 11.76 -8.32
CA ILE A 204 8.46 13.13 -7.95
C ILE A 204 7.09 13.16 -7.32
N ALA A 205 6.14 12.43 -7.90
CA ALA A 205 4.81 12.16 -7.36
C ALA A 205 4.37 10.75 -7.72
N GLY A 206 3.46 10.17 -6.93
CA GLY A 206 2.93 8.84 -7.20
C GLY A 206 1.55 8.66 -6.61
N VAL A 207 0.72 7.86 -7.25
CA VAL A 207 -0.58 7.44 -6.74
C VAL A 207 -0.59 5.92 -6.56
N ASP A 208 -0.87 5.50 -5.33
CA ASP A 208 -1.08 4.10 -4.98
C ASP A 208 -2.45 3.65 -5.51
N VAL A 209 -2.47 2.65 -6.38
CA VAL A 209 -3.72 2.09 -6.92
C VAL A 209 -3.97 0.66 -6.44
N TRP A 210 -3.30 0.22 -5.39
CA TRP A 210 -3.70 -0.94 -4.62
C TRP A 210 -5.09 -0.71 -4.03
N GLU A 211 -5.95 -1.72 -3.99
CA GLU A 211 -7.30 -1.58 -3.44
C GLU A 211 -7.31 -1.18 -1.96
N HIS A 212 -6.28 -1.58 -1.20
CA HIS A 212 -6.16 -1.15 0.20
C HIS A 212 -6.05 0.37 0.39
N ALA A 213 -5.63 1.10 -0.64
CA ALA A 213 -5.52 2.56 -0.58
C ALA A 213 -6.87 3.28 -0.70
N TYR A 214 -7.93 2.59 -1.17
CA TYR A 214 -9.18 3.29 -1.49
C TYR A 214 -10.46 2.51 -1.30
N TYR A 215 -10.42 1.18 -1.10
CA TYR A 215 -11.62 0.34 -1.21
C TYR A 215 -12.69 0.63 -0.14
N LEU A 216 -12.30 1.01 1.08
CA LEU A 216 -13.27 1.33 2.13
C LEU A 216 -14.18 2.49 1.75
N LYS A 217 -13.63 3.52 1.12
CA LYS A 217 -14.37 4.74 0.75
C LYS A 217 -14.91 4.70 -0.68
N TYR A 218 -14.13 4.24 -1.63
CA TYR A 218 -14.44 4.33 -3.06
C TYR A 218 -14.87 3.00 -3.67
N HIS A 219 -14.84 1.91 -2.90
CA HIS A 219 -15.14 0.56 -3.35
C HIS A 219 -14.40 0.23 -4.66
N ASN A 220 -15.11 -0.26 -5.66
CA ASN A 220 -14.55 -0.62 -6.96
C ASN A 220 -14.34 0.58 -7.91
N VAL A 221 -14.64 1.83 -7.48
CA VAL A 221 -14.59 3.01 -8.35
C VAL A 221 -13.25 3.72 -8.21
N ARG A 222 -12.18 3.09 -8.73
CA ARG A 222 -10.82 3.65 -8.71
C ARG A 222 -10.75 5.05 -9.32
N ALA A 223 -11.59 5.37 -10.31
CA ALA A 223 -11.60 6.67 -10.95
C ALA A 223 -11.94 7.81 -9.97
N ASP A 224 -12.89 7.60 -9.07
CA ASP A 224 -13.27 8.61 -8.07
C ASP A 224 -12.17 8.82 -7.03
N TYR A 225 -11.49 7.74 -6.63
CA TYR A 225 -10.30 7.82 -5.78
C TYR A 225 -9.18 8.63 -6.44
N VAL A 226 -8.82 8.34 -7.69
CA VAL A 226 -7.76 9.07 -8.40
C VAL A 226 -8.12 10.55 -8.57
N LYS A 227 -9.40 10.87 -8.79
CA LYS A 227 -9.87 12.26 -8.80
C LYS A 227 -9.71 12.93 -7.43
N ALA A 228 -10.03 12.23 -6.35
CA ALA A 228 -9.88 12.74 -4.99
C ALA A 228 -8.40 12.89 -4.60
N PHE A 229 -7.52 12.02 -5.07
CA PHE A 229 -6.08 12.09 -4.85
C PHE A 229 -5.49 13.47 -5.22
N PHE A 230 -5.90 14.06 -6.35
CA PHE A 230 -5.43 15.38 -6.75
C PHE A 230 -5.82 16.51 -5.79
N GLN A 231 -6.79 16.29 -4.90
CA GLN A 231 -7.21 17.29 -3.90
C GLN A 231 -6.36 17.29 -2.63
N VAL A 232 -5.52 16.27 -2.47
CA VAL A 232 -4.70 16.07 -1.26
C VAL A 232 -3.20 16.04 -1.54
N ILE A 233 -2.77 16.37 -2.75
CA ILE A 233 -1.34 16.44 -3.08
C ILE A 233 -0.72 17.69 -2.45
N ASN A 234 0.34 17.50 -1.70
CA ASN A 234 1.22 18.57 -1.22
C ASN A 234 2.21 18.97 -2.33
N TRP A 235 1.82 19.92 -3.16
CA TRP A 235 2.65 20.36 -4.29
C TRP A 235 3.95 21.02 -3.88
N ASP A 236 4.08 21.51 -2.64
CA ASP A 236 5.35 22.03 -2.12
C ASP A 236 6.36 20.90 -1.91
N PHE A 237 5.90 19.76 -1.36
CA PHE A 237 6.72 18.56 -1.26
C PHE A 237 7.10 18.04 -2.65
N VAL A 238 6.16 17.95 -3.58
CA VAL A 238 6.42 17.49 -4.96
C VAL A 238 7.43 18.41 -5.64
N SER A 239 7.34 19.73 -5.43
CA SER A 239 8.31 20.70 -5.96
C SER A 239 9.69 20.50 -5.34
N SER A 240 9.79 20.19 -4.04
CA SER A 240 11.05 19.90 -3.41
C SER A 240 11.72 18.65 -4.00
N LYS A 241 10.93 17.61 -4.27
CA LYS A 241 11.42 16.38 -4.92
C LYS A 241 11.88 16.62 -6.37
N PHE A 242 11.20 17.50 -7.08
CA PHE A 242 11.63 17.91 -8.41
C PHE A 242 12.97 18.65 -8.38
N ALA A 243 13.22 19.44 -7.36
CA ALA A 243 14.45 20.23 -7.21
C ALA A 243 15.66 19.41 -6.70
N GLU A 244 15.45 18.24 -6.09
CA GLU A 244 16.54 17.35 -5.65
C GLU A 244 17.40 16.96 -6.86
N LYS A 245 18.74 17.02 -6.67
CA LYS A 245 19.67 16.51 -7.69
C LYS A 245 19.58 14.98 -7.72
N ALA A 246 19.52 14.41 -8.91
CA ALA A 246 19.60 12.97 -9.10
C ALA A 246 20.96 12.43 -8.72
#